data_d80c11d714ca5cc510813ed3edc9468c
#
_entry.id   d80c11d714ca5cc510813ed3edc9468c
#
_cell.length_a   1.000
_cell.length_b   1.000
_cell.length_c   1.000
_cell.angle_alpha   90.00
_cell.angle_beta   90.00
_cell.angle_gamma   90.00
#
_symmetry.space_group_name_H-M   'P 1'
#
loop_
_entity.id
_entity.type
_entity.pdbx_description
1 polymer ?
#
loop_
_entity_poly.entity_id
_entity_poly.type
_entity_poly.pdbx_seq_one_letter_code
_entity_poly.pdbx_strand_id
1 'polypeptide(L)'
;MATIVTAYFNIPKSKANHETYKGWMKNMLAIQNRMVIFCDASSMTLIRELRKGNPCPTIILETKFEEFHCYKYVDIFRAQHAIDHEKKIHSVELYLIWNEKSHFLKRAATEVEKMFREPHNDKFVWCDIGCFRTPNTRFLKWPDATKIPDDKMLLLEVDPLNQQDNVKDIKFLHDLTKRNHIGGGIFAGSSSAILKWHDAYYTMLERLYSMGRFVGKDQTIMSSIYIDQPDMCVCVTCPRGIYEWFYLQEYLL
;
A
#
# COMPACT_ATOMS: atom_id res chain seq x y z
N MET A 1 -19.55 -3.71 -1.09
CA MET A 1 -18.81 -2.41 -1.02
C MET A 1 -17.45 -2.69 -0.39
N ALA A 2 -16.39 -1.96 -0.75
CA ALA A 2 -15.09 -2.07 -0.10
C ALA A 2 -14.71 -0.71 0.52
N THR A 3 -13.90 -0.71 1.58
CA THR A 3 -13.34 0.52 2.16
C THR A 3 -11.98 0.80 1.55
N ILE A 4 -11.79 1.96 0.95
CA ILE A 4 -10.49 2.41 0.46
C ILE A 4 -9.68 2.95 1.63
N VAL A 5 -8.44 2.49 1.76
CA VAL A 5 -7.48 2.96 2.76
C VAL A 5 -6.31 3.60 2.04
N THR A 6 -5.95 4.80 2.44
CA THR A 6 -4.86 5.56 1.83
C THR A 6 -4.14 6.41 2.87
N ALA A 7 -2.97 6.94 2.49
CA ALA A 7 -2.26 7.89 3.32
C ALA A 7 -1.57 8.97 2.48
N TYR A 8 -1.41 10.16 3.07
CA TYR A 8 -0.59 11.22 2.52
C TYR A 8 0.15 11.97 3.62
N PHE A 9 1.46 12.04 3.47
CA PHE A 9 2.36 12.79 4.33
C PHE A 9 3.21 13.68 3.45
N ASN A 10 3.22 14.99 3.77
CA ASN A 10 4.02 15.96 3.02
C ASN A 10 5.49 15.83 3.46
N ILE A 11 6.26 15.04 2.72
CA ILE A 11 7.66 14.78 3.00
C ILE A 11 8.57 15.61 2.07
N PRO A 12 9.75 16.05 2.55
CA PRO A 12 10.66 16.90 1.78
C PRO A 12 11.16 16.27 0.49
N LYS A 13 11.19 14.93 0.44
CA LYS A 13 11.76 14.17 -0.67
C LYS A 13 10.84 13.04 -1.07
N SER A 14 10.29 13.16 -2.28
CA SER A 14 9.41 12.15 -2.86
C SER A 14 9.59 12.08 -4.38
N LYS A 15 9.01 11.04 -5.03
CA LYS A 15 9.11 10.82 -6.49
C LYS A 15 8.46 11.92 -7.34
N ALA A 16 7.55 12.70 -6.79
CA ALA A 16 6.90 13.82 -7.45
C ALA A 16 6.77 15.01 -6.48
N ASN A 17 6.65 16.22 -7.01
CA ASN A 17 6.44 17.40 -6.19
C ASN A 17 5.00 17.46 -5.65
N HIS A 18 4.78 18.33 -4.66
CA HIS A 18 3.49 18.48 -3.98
C HIS A 18 2.33 18.83 -4.94
N GLU A 19 2.54 19.72 -5.90
CA GLU A 19 1.50 20.12 -6.86
C GLU A 19 1.08 18.96 -7.78
N THR A 20 2.03 18.14 -8.20
CA THR A 20 1.74 16.92 -8.96
C THR A 20 0.90 15.95 -8.13
N TYR A 21 1.29 15.72 -6.88
CA TYR A 21 0.52 14.87 -5.96
C TYR A 21 -0.88 15.42 -5.71
N LYS A 22 -1.04 16.73 -5.56
CA LYS A 22 -2.34 17.37 -5.39
C LYS A 22 -3.29 17.09 -6.57
N GLY A 23 -2.77 17.10 -7.81
CA GLY A 23 -3.53 16.71 -8.98
C GLY A 23 -4.00 15.26 -8.93
N TRP A 24 -3.12 14.33 -8.57
CA TRP A 24 -3.45 12.90 -8.43
C TRP A 24 -4.41 12.65 -7.27
N MET A 25 -4.18 13.29 -6.12
CA MET A 25 -5.11 13.26 -4.98
C MET A 25 -6.52 13.65 -5.37
N LYS A 26 -6.68 14.72 -6.16
CA LYS A 26 -7.99 15.17 -6.63
C LYS A 26 -8.75 14.07 -7.36
N ASN A 27 -8.04 13.32 -8.23
CA ASN A 27 -8.66 12.22 -8.96
C ASN A 27 -9.08 11.07 -8.03
N MET A 28 -8.21 10.67 -7.12
CA MET A 28 -8.49 9.60 -6.18
C MET A 28 -9.59 9.96 -5.19
N LEU A 29 -9.53 11.16 -4.62
CA LEU A 29 -10.50 11.62 -3.61
C LEU A 29 -11.88 11.93 -4.22
N ALA A 30 -12.01 11.99 -5.54
CA ALA A 30 -13.30 12.05 -6.23
C ALA A 30 -14.07 10.72 -6.24
N ILE A 31 -13.41 9.59 -5.95
CA ILE A 31 -14.03 8.25 -5.93
C ILE A 31 -15.15 8.21 -4.89
N GLN A 32 -16.34 7.81 -5.33
CA GLN A 32 -17.54 7.71 -4.52
C GLN A 32 -17.62 6.35 -3.82
N ASN A 33 -16.72 6.17 -2.87
CA ASN A 33 -16.68 5.00 -2.00
C ASN A 33 -16.24 5.42 -0.58
N ARG A 34 -16.51 4.59 0.41
CA ARG A 34 -16.06 4.76 1.79
C ARG A 34 -14.53 4.85 1.83
N MET A 35 -13.99 5.77 2.63
CA MET A 35 -12.55 6.02 2.64
C MET A 35 -12.02 6.27 4.05
N VAL A 36 -10.87 5.67 4.36
CA VAL A 36 -10.04 5.96 5.53
C VAL A 36 -8.73 6.58 5.05
N ILE A 37 -8.41 7.77 5.54
CA ILE A 37 -7.23 8.53 5.10
C ILE A 37 -6.37 8.86 6.31
N PHE A 38 -5.14 8.38 6.32
CA PHE A 38 -4.13 8.76 7.30
C PHE A 38 -3.28 9.90 6.74
N CYS A 39 -3.02 10.94 7.54
CA CYS A 39 -2.24 12.08 7.05
C CYS A 39 -1.56 12.84 8.19
N ASP A 40 -0.56 13.65 7.85
CA ASP A 40 -0.02 14.64 8.78
C ASP A 40 -0.97 15.83 8.96
N ALA A 41 -0.76 16.61 10.04
CA ALA A 41 -1.57 17.78 10.36
C ALA A 41 -1.61 18.81 9.22
N SER A 42 -0.49 19.00 8.52
CA SER A 42 -0.37 20.00 7.45
C SER A 42 -1.21 19.66 6.21
N SER A 43 -1.43 18.38 5.95
CA SER A 43 -2.16 17.87 4.79
C SER A 43 -3.68 17.77 5.02
N MET A 44 -4.13 17.80 6.27
CA MET A 44 -5.52 17.52 6.65
C MET A 44 -6.52 18.50 6.00
N THR A 45 -6.21 19.78 5.96
CA THR A 45 -7.08 20.81 5.38
C THR A 45 -7.28 20.57 3.89
N LEU A 46 -6.19 20.32 3.16
CA LEU A 46 -6.23 20.02 1.72
C LEU A 46 -7.09 18.77 1.44
N ILE A 47 -6.88 17.70 2.21
CA ILE A 47 -7.62 16.45 2.02
C ILE A 47 -9.13 16.66 2.27
N ARG A 48 -9.50 17.41 3.32
CA ARG A 48 -10.90 17.76 3.61
C ARG A 48 -11.53 18.55 2.48
N GLU A 49 -10.83 19.55 1.93
CA GLU A 49 -11.31 20.34 0.80
C GLU A 49 -11.50 19.48 -0.46
N LEU A 50 -10.54 18.62 -0.79
CA LEU A 50 -10.64 17.74 -1.96
C LEU A 50 -11.76 16.69 -1.83
N ARG A 51 -12.11 16.31 -0.61
CA ARG A 51 -13.17 15.34 -0.32
C ARG A 51 -14.55 16.00 -0.08
N LYS A 52 -14.60 17.33 0.01
CA LYS A 52 -15.83 18.10 0.26
C LYS A 52 -16.89 17.81 -0.78
N GLY A 53 -18.12 17.55 -0.31
CA GLY A 53 -19.26 17.23 -1.18
C GLY A 53 -19.28 15.81 -1.75
N ASN A 54 -18.32 14.97 -1.41
CA ASN A 54 -18.40 13.54 -1.77
C ASN A 54 -19.54 12.88 -0.97
N PRO A 55 -20.43 12.11 -1.63
CA PRO A 55 -21.59 11.50 -0.96
C PRO A 55 -21.23 10.35 -0.01
N CYS A 56 -20.02 9.82 -0.11
CA CYS A 56 -19.60 8.65 0.67
C CYS A 56 -18.83 9.05 1.94
N PRO A 57 -19.03 8.32 3.05
CA PRO A 57 -18.37 8.59 4.32
C PRO A 57 -16.86 8.56 4.21
N THR A 58 -16.21 9.49 4.91
CA THR A 58 -14.75 9.56 4.96
C THR A 58 -14.29 9.83 6.38
N ILE A 59 -13.35 9.03 6.86
CA ILE A 59 -12.67 9.24 8.14
C ILE A 59 -11.24 9.66 7.83
N ILE A 60 -10.84 10.82 8.35
CA ILE A 60 -9.49 11.36 8.20
C ILE A 60 -8.83 11.34 9.57
N LEU A 61 -7.70 10.67 9.67
CA LEU A 61 -6.94 10.48 10.91
C LEU A 61 -5.59 11.18 10.81
N GLU A 62 -5.40 12.16 11.68
CA GLU A 62 -4.08 12.74 11.91
C GLU A 62 -3.18 11.69 12.56
N THR A 63 -1.97 11.54 12.03
CA THR A 63 -0.99 10.57 12.52
C THR A 63 0.42 11.14 12.36
N LYS A 64 1.27 10.99 13.36
CA LYS A 64 2.68 11.37 13.31
C LYS A 64 3.55 10.15 12.99
N PHE A 65 4.75 10.35 12.45
CA PHE A 65 5.67 9.26 12.16
C PHE A 65 6.03 8.45 13.42
N GLU A 66 6.17 9.11 14.57
CA GLU A 66 6.48 8.48 15.85
C GLU A 66 5.37 7.53 16.33
N GLU A 67 4.16 7.68 15.82
CA GLU A 67 3.00 6.83 16.11
C GLU A 67 2.87 5.62 15.18
N PHE A 68 3.71 5.53 14.14
CA PHE A 68 3.70 4.39 13.21
C PHE A 68 4.15 3.11 13.91
N HIS A 69 3.48 2.02 13.64
CA HIS A 69 3.88 0.71 14.15
C HIS A 69 5.31 0.34 13.71
N CYS A 70 5.68 0.70 12.49
CA CYS A 70 7.02 0.46 11.96
C CYS A 70 8.07 1.47 12.46
N TYR A 71 7.71 2.50 13.24
CA TYR A 71 8.68 3.48 13.76
C TYR A 71 9.75 2.85 14.64
N LYS A 72 9.44 1.74 15.31
CA LYS A 72 10.42 0.93 16.07
C LYS A 72 11.61 0.46 15.22
N TYR A 73 11.49 0.45 13.89
CA TYR A 73 12.56 0.10 12.95
C TYR A 73 13.28 1.32 12.34
N VAL A 74 12.99 2.54 12.80
CA VAL A 74 13.51 3.78 12.18
C VAL A 74 15.04 3.81 12.10
N ASP A 75 15.74 3.30 13.12
CA ASP A 75 17.21 3.28 13.12
C ASP A 75 17.76 2.26 12.12
N ILE A 76 17.06 1.15 11.90
CA ILE A 76 17.35 0.20 10.83
C ILE A 76 17.21 0.89 9.46
N PHE A 77 16.12 1.61 9.23
CA PHE A 77 15.88 2.34 7.99
C PHE A 77 16.93 3.43 7.75
N ARG A 78 17.33 4.16 8.80
CA ARG A 78 18.42 5.15 8.73
C ARG A 78 19.74 4.50 8.33
N ALA A 79 20.12 3.40 8.96
CA ALA A 79 21.35 2.68 8.65
C ALA A 79 21.34 2.12 7.22
N GLN A 80 20.21 1.59 6.76
CA GLN A 80 20.07 0.99 5.43
C GLN A 80 19.90 2.00 4.30
N HIS A 81 19.56 3.26 4.58
CA HIS A 81 19.45 4.29 3.53
C HIS A 81 20.75 4.45 2.72
N ALA A 82 21.91 4.23 3.34
CA ALA A 82 23.19 4.30 2.65
C ALA A 82 23.36 3.27 1.52
N ILE A 83 22.75 2.10 1.65
CA ILE A 83 22.83 1.00 0.68
C ILE A 83 21.66 0.99 -0.33
N ASP A 84 20.68 1.87 -0.19
CA ASP A 84 19.59 1.98 -1.17
C ASP A 84 20.12 2.50 -2.51
N HIS A 85 19.88 1.75 -3.59
CA HIS A 85 20.27 2.14 -4.94
C HIS A 85 19.53 3.40 -5.43
N GLU A 86 18.33 3.67 -4.88
CA GLU A 86 17.50 4.83 -5.20
C GLU A 86 17.52 5.91 -4.11
N LYS A 87 18.54 5.94 -3.21
CA LYS A 87 18.68 6.90 -2.10
C LYS A 87 18.63 8.37 -2.50
N LYS A 88 18.87 8.67 -3.79
CA LYS A 88 18.74 10.04 -4.31
C LYS A 88 17.32 10.56 -4.31
N ILE A 89 16.35 9.66 -4.47
CA ILE A 89 14.91 9.96 -4.55
C ILE A 89 14.11 9.36 -3.39
N HIS A 90 14.69 8.47 -2.61
CA HIS A 90 14.08 7.90 -1.40
C HIS A 90 14.60 8.62 -0.15
N SER A 91 13.78 8.55 0.90
CA SER A 91 14.11 9.03 2.25
C SER A 91 13.65 8.04 3.30
N VAL A 92 14.10 8.21 4.55
CA VAL A 92 13.68 7.35 5.68
C VAL A 92 12.19 7.51 5.95
N GLU A 93 11.63 8.71 5.82
CA GLU A 93 10.21 8.98 5.95
C GLU A 93 9.40 8.19 4.91
N LEU A 94 9.93 8.06 3.68
CA LEU A 94 9.30 7.27 2.64
C LEU A 94 9.29 5.76 2.99
N TYR A 95 10.38 5.25 3.58
CA TYR A 95 10.40 3.85 4.09
C TYR A 95 9.38 3.64 5.20
N LEU A 96 9.25 4.60 6.11
CA LEU A 96 8.23 4.55 7.16
C LEU A 96 6.83 4.48 6.55
N ILE A 97 6.49 5.36 5.60
CA ILE A 97 5.18 5.33 4.94
C ILE A 97 4.92 3.99 4.24
N TRP A 98 5.90 3.47 3.50
CA TRP A 98 5.75 2.20 2.79
C TRP A 98 5.54 1.02 3.73
N ASN A 99 6.32 0.95 4.79
CA ASN A 99 6.24 -0.14 5.75
C ASN A 99 5.04 -0.02 6.71
N GLU A 100 4.38 1.14 6.79
CA GLU A 100 3.18 1.32 7.60
C GLU A 100 1.89 0.91 6.88
N LYS A 101 1.88 0.76 5.55
CA LYS A 101 0.69 0.41 4.75
C LYS A 101 -0.08 -0.79 5.30
N SER A 102 0.63 -1.84 5.68
CA SER A 102 0.03 -3.04 6.27
C SER A 102 -0.66 -2.74 7.61
N HIS A 103 -0.07 -1.87 8.43
CA HIS A 103 -0.66 -1.46 9.70
C HIS A 103 -1.84 -0.49 9.51
N PHE A 104 -1.77 0.43 8.56
CA PHE A 104 -2.91 1.28 8.20
C PHE A 104 -4.13 0.45 7.77
N LEU A 105 -3.93 -0.59 6.95
CA LEU A 105 -5.01 -1.52 6.60
C LEU A 105 -5.57 -2.23 7.83
N LYS A 106 -4.71 -2.76 8.70
CA LYS A 106 -5.15 -3.41 9.96
C LYS A 106 -5.96 -2.46 10.81
N ARG A 107 -5.48 -1.24 11.05
CA ARG A 107 -6.22 -0.22 11.82
C ARG A 107 -7.57 0.11 11.19
N ALA A 108 -7.60 0.26 9.87
CA ALA A 108 -8.86 0.50 9.16
C ALA A 108 -9.85 -0.64 9.38
N ALA A 109 -9.41 -1.88 9.27
CA ALA A 109 -10.27 -3.06 9.39
C ALA A 109 -10.73 -3.36 10.84
N THR A 110 -9.95 -3.02 11.87
CA THR A 110 -10.24 -3.41 13.26
C THR A 110 -10.77 -2.28 14.13
N GLU A 111 -10.28 -1.07 13.92
CA GLU A 111 -10.57 0.08 14.78
C GLU A 111 -11.49 1.09 14.07
N VAL A 112 -11.09 1.51 12.87
CA VAL A 112 -11.74 2.63 12.18
C VAL A 112 -13.06 2.23 11.56
N GLU A 113 -13.21 0.98 11.08
CA GLU A 113 -14.46 0.48 10.51
C GLU A 113 -15.65 0.66 11.48
N LYS A 114 -15.40 0.51 12.77
CA LYS A 114 -16.41 0.69 13.82
C LYS A 114 -16.88 2.15 14.00
N MET A 115 -16.13 3.12 13.46
CA MET A 115 -16.47 4.54 13.52
C MET A 115 -17.47 4.95 12.42
N PHE A 116 -17.65 4.12 11.40
CA PHE A 116 -18.69 4.35 10.40
C PHE A 116 -20.06 3.99 10.98
N ARG A 117 -21.06 4.82 10.66
CA ARG A 117 -22.47 4.60 11.09
C ARG A 117 -23.22 3.57 10.23
N GLU A 118 -22.61 3.16 9.14
CA GLU A 118 -23.17 2.22 8.15
C GLU A 118 -22.80 0.77 8.53
N PRO A 119 -23.47 -0.24 7.92
CA PRO A 119 -23.15 -1.64 8.15
C PRO A 119 -21.66 -1.92 7.93
N HIS A 120 -21.11 -2.82 8.73
CA HIS A 120 -19.73 -3.24 8.64
C HIS A 120 -19.38 -3.71 7.23
N ASN A 121 -18.19 -3.34 6.82
CA ASN A 121 -17.58 -3.80 5.58
C ASN A 121 -16.39 -4.71 5.92
N ASP A 122 -16.29 -5.82 5.19
CA ASP A 122 -15.22 -6.80 5.40
C ASP A 122 -14.10 -6.70 4.37
N LYS A 123 -14.24 -5.86 3.34
CA LYS A 123 -13.26 -5.72 2.25
C LYS A 123 -12.58 -4.36 2.30
N PHE A 124 -11.26 -4.38 2.22
CA PHE A 124 -10.44 -3.18 2.27
C PHE A 124 -9.42 -3.19 1.14
N VAL A 125 -9.17 -2.02 0.57
CA VAL A 125 -8.19 -1.81 -0.49
C VAL A 125 -7.22 -0.73 -0.05
N TRP A 126 -5.94 -1.08 0.08
CA TRP A 126 -4.89 -0.07 0.09
C TRP A 126 -4.75 0.50 -1.31
N CYS A 127 -4.69 1.82 -1.41
CA CYS A 127 -4.38 2.50 -2.64
C CYS A 127 -3.52 3.72 -2.34
N ASP A 128 -2.30 3.76 -2.88
CA ASP A 128 -1.46 4.95 -2.78
C ASP A 128 -2.22 6.15 -3.37
N ILE A 129 -2.25 7.26 -2.65
CA ILE A 129 -3.07 8.42 -2.99
C ILE A 129 -2.75 9.04 -4.36
N GLY A 130 -1.57 8.72 -4.90
CA GLY A 130 -1.11 9.13 -6.22
C GLY A 130 -1.37 8.14 -7.35
N CYS A 131 -2.11 7.05 -7.13
CA CYS A 131 -2.33 6.03 -8.16
C CYS A 131 -3.19 6.52 -9.32
N PHE A 132 -4.22 7.33 -9.07
CA PHE A 132 -5.13 7.83 -10.12
C PHE A 132 -4.57 9.10 -10.77
N ARG A 133 -3.68 8.92 -11.76
CA ARG A 133 -2.90 10.01 -12.38
C ARG A 133 -3.67 10.86 -13.39
N THR A 134 -4.76 10.31 -13.93
CA THR A 134 -5.63 11.02 -14.88
C THR A 134 -7.07 11.03 -14.39
N PRO A 135 -7.84 12.11 -14.61
CA PRO A 135 -9.27 12.12 -14.34
C PRO A 135 -9.98 11.04 -15.18
N ASN A 136 -10.75 10.18 -14.53
CA ASN A 136 -11.51 9.17 -15.24
C ASN A 136 -12.78 8.79 -14.47
N THR A 137 -13.92 9.11 -15.05
CA THR A 137 -15.25 8.85 -14.45
C THR A 137 -15.58 7.37 -14.30
N ARG A 138 -14.90 6.47 -15.04
CA ARG A 138 -15.07 5.02 -14.89
C ARG A 138 -14.80 4.55 -13.45
N PHE A 139 -13.90 5.23 -12.74
CA PHE A 139 -13.49 4.85 -11.40
C PHE A 139 -14.35 5.46 -10.28
N LEU A 140 -15.43 6.20 -10.60
CA LEU A 140 -16.23 6.86 -9.55
C LEU A 140 -16.81 5.90 -8.51
N LYS A 141 -17.10 4.66 -8.86
CA LYS A 141 -17.60 3.61 -7.96
C LYS A 141 -16.56 2.53 -7.61
N TRP A 142 -15.30 2.76 -7.98
CA TRP A 142 -14.21 1.85 -7.66
C TRP A 142 -14.00 1.70 -6.15
N PRO A 143 -13.59 0.54 -5.63
CA PRO A 143 -13.40 -0.74 -6.31
C PRO A 143 -14.65 -1.66 -6.22
N ASP A 144 -14.71 -2.65 -7.12
CA ASP A 144 -15.67 -3.75 -7.02
C ASP A 144 -15.20 -4.74 -5.93
N ALA A 145 -15.93 -4.78 -4.82
CA ALA A 145 -15.62 -5.63 -3.69
C ALA A 145 -15.73 -7.14 -3.99
N THR A 146 -16.51 -7.54 -5.00
CA THR A 146 -16.72 -8.94 -5.35
C THR A 146 -15.47 -9.59 -5.94
N LYS A 147 -14.53 -8.79 -6.43
CA LYS A 147 -13.24 -9.22 -6.98
C LYS A 147 -12.15 -9.37 -5.91
N ILE A 148 -12.43 -9.00 -4.67
CA ILE A 148 -11.49 -9.13 -3.56
C ILE A 148 -11.71 -10.49 -2.87
N PRO A 149 -10.68 -11.34 -2.74
CA PRO A 149 -10.79 -12.63 -2.08
C PRO A 149 -11.28 -12.54 -0.62
N ASP A 150 -11.94 -13.59 -0.13
CA ASP A 150 -12.47 -13.63 1.24
C ASP A 150 -11.41 -13.96 2.29
N ASP A 151 -10.40 -14.75 1.93
CA ASP A 151 -9.44 -15.34 2.87
C ASP A 151 -7.98 -15.08 2.52
N LYS A 152 -7.71 -14.37 1.41
CA LYS A 152 -6.38 -14.09 0.88
C LYS A 152 -6.19 -12.61 0.55
N MET A 153 -4.92 -12.19 0.50
CA MET A 153 -4.57 -10.88 -0.03
C MET A 153 -4.55 -10.91 -1.55
N LEU A 154 -5.13 -9.90 -2.17
CA LEU A 154 -5.04 -9.64 -3.61
C LEU A 154 -3.82 -8.76 -3.86
N LEU A 155 -2.87 -9.26 -4.63
CA LEU A 155 -1.63 -8.58 -4.99
C LEU A 155 -1.52 -8.41 -6.50
N LEU A 156 -0.65 -7.51 -6.94
CA LEU A 156 -0.33 -7.28 -8.35
C LEU A 156 1.11 -7.72 -8.64
N GLU A 157 1.27 -8.63 -9.58
CA GLU A 157 2.58 -8.97 -10.14
C GLU A 157 2.92 -7.95 -11.24
N VAL A 158 3.93 -7.12 -10.99
CA VAL A 158 4.41 -6.08 -11.93
C VAL A 158 5.62 -6.53 -12.75
N ASP A 159 6.43 -7.43 -12.20
CA ASP A 159 7.56 -8.06 -12.87
C ASP A 159 7.54 -9.56 -12.54
N PRO A 160 7.26 -10.43 -13.52
CA PRO A 160 7.13 -11.87 -13.27
C PRO A 160 8.36 -12.46 -12.60
N LEU A 161 8.14 -13.34 -11.64
CA LEU A 161 9.21 -14.16 -11.07
C LEU A 161 9.75 -15.08 -12.16
N ASN A 162 11.05 -15.03 -12.39
CA ASN A 162 11.69 -15.98 -13.30
C ASN A 162 12.00 -17.30 -12.57
N GLN A 163 12.49 -18.32 -13.28
CA GLN A 163 12.81 -19.61 -12.68
C GLN A 163 13.86 -19.53 -11.55
N GLN A 164 14.74 -18.53 -11.58
CA GLN A 164 15.75 -18.31 -10.55
C GLN A 164 15.16 -17.63 -9.30
N ASP A 165 14.14 -16.80 -9.50
CA ASP A 165 13.42 -16.14 -8.41
C ASP A 165 12.33 -17.06 -7.81
N ASN A 166 11.86 -18.03 -8.57
CA ASN A 166 10.83 -18.98 -8.18
C ASN A 166 11.39 -20.11 -7.28
N VAL A 167 12.24 -19.74 -6.35
CA VAL A 167 12.83 -20.62 -5.35
C VAL A 167 11.99 -20.57 -4.09
N LYS A 168 11.72 -21.73 -3.51
CA LYS A 168 10.95 -21.85 -2.26
C LYS A 168 11.66 -21.24 -1.04
N ASP A 169 12.90 -20.82 -1.18
CA ASP A 169 13.69 -20.21 -0.09
C ASP A 169 14.13 -18.79 -0.48
N ILE A 170 13.65 -17.81 0.28
CA ILE A 170 13.98 -16.38 0.12
C ILE A 170 15.49 -16.07 0.22
N LYS A 171 16.31 -17.00 0.76
CA LYS A 171 17.78 -16.85 0.78
C LYS A 171 18.38 -16.72 -0.62
N PHE A 172 17.74 -17.34 -1.60
CA PHE A 172 18.21 -17.37 -2.98
C PHE A 172 17.57 -16.29 -3.85
N LEU A 173 16.70 -15.44 -3.31
CA LEU A 173 16.20 -14.28 -4.03
C LEU A 173 17.37 -13.34 -4.32
N HIS A 174 17.53 -13.04 -5.61
CA HIS A 174 18.45 -12.02 -6.05
C HIS A 174 18.07 -10.65 -5.48
N ASP A 175 18.95 -9.69 -5.62
CA ASP A 175 18.83 -8.34 -5.08
C ASP A 175 17.47 -7.69 -5.42
N LEU A 176 16.48 -7.88 -4.55
CA LEU A 176 15.14 -7.31 -4.66
C LEU A 176 15.11 -5.78 -4.54
N THR A 177 16.24 -5.15 -4.21
CA THR A 177 16.32 -3.68 -4.22
C THR A 177 16.29 -3.12 -5.64
N LYS A 178 16.68 -3.91 -6.64
CA LYS A 178 16.73 -3.52 -8.06
C LYS A 178 15.50 -3.95 -8.85
N ARG A 179 14.76 -4.94 -8.39
CA ARG A 179 13.57 -5.48 -9.05
C ARG A 179 12.39 -5.46 -8.10
N ASN A 180 11.23 -5.12 -8.62
CA ASN A 180 9.99 -5.07 -7.87
C ASN A 180 9.02 -6.06 -8.50
N HIS A 181 8.89 -7.25 -7.94
CA HIS A 181 7.99 -8.28 -8.47
C HIS A 181 6.53 -7.99 -8.12
N ILE A 182 6.28 -7.52 -6.91
CA ILE A 182 4.93 -7.18 -6.43
C ILE A 182 4.78 -5.66 -6.34
N GLY A 183 3.68 -5.14 -6.87
CA GLY A 183 3.33 -3.73 -6.81
C GLY A 183 2.80 -3.34 -5.43
N GLY A 184 3.43 -2.37 -4.79
CA GLY A 184 3.01 -1.85 -3.46
C GLY A 184 1.97 -0.73 -3.51
N GLY A 185 1.56 -0.28 -4.71
CA GLY A 185 0.65 0.86 -4.85
C GLY A 185 -0.81 0.55 -4.59
N ILE A 186 -1.26 -0.66 -4.94
CA ILE A 186 -2.64 -1.14 -4.72
C ILE A 186 -2.58 -2.60 -4.31
N PHE A 187 -3.23 -2.95 -3.21
CA PHE A 187 -3.46 -4.33 -2.78
C PHE A 187 -4.69 -4.40 -1.86
N ALA A 188 -5.32 -5.55 -1.73
CA ALA A 188 -6.59 -5.66 -1.06
C ALA A 188 -6.74 -6.97 -0.29
N GLY A 189 -7.74 -7.03 0.60
CA GLY A 189 -8.10 -8.24 1.32
C GLY A 189 -9.33 -8.05 2.19
N SER A 190 -9.82 -9.17 2.74
CA SER A 190 -10.80 -9.14 3.82
C SER A 190 -10.14 -8.79 5.16
N SER A 191 -10.92 -8.44 6.16
CA SER A 191 -10.43 -8.20 7.52
C SER A 191 -9.56 -9.36 8.03
N SER A 192 -10.00 -10.60 7.82
CA SER A 192 -9.26 -11.79 8.27
C SER A 192 -7.94 -11.98 7.52
N ALA A 193 -7.92 -11.74 6.21
CA ALA A 193 -6.70 -11.80 5.41
C ALA A 193 -5.70 -10.72 5.80
N ILE A 194 -6.20 -9.49 6.06
CA ILE A 194 -5.37 -8.35 6.48
C ILE A 194 -4.69 -8.61 7.83
N LEU A 195 -5.37 -9.21 8.78
CA LEU A 195 -4.77 -9.55 10.09
C LEU A 195 -3.61 -10.53 9.93
N LYS A 196 -3.81 -11.61 9.18
CA LYS A 196 -2.76 -12.59 8.88
C LYS A 196 -1.58 -11.95 8.12
N TRP A 197 -1.92 -11.12 7.13
CA TRP A 197 -0.93 -10.38 6.33
C TRP A 197 -0.08 -9.45 7.18
N HIS A 198 -0.69 -8.68 8.07
CA HIS A 198 0.02 -7.78 8.97
C HIS A 198 1.09 -8.51 9.79
N ASP A 199 0.72 -9.65 10.37
CA ASP A 199 1.64 -10.44 11.20
C ASP A 199 2.77 -11.05 10.35
N ALA A 200 2.42 -11.60 9.18
CA ALA A 200 3.40 -12.12 8.22
C ALA A 200 4.35 -11.02 7.71
N TYR A 201 3.84 -9.79 7.48
CA TYR A 201 4.62 -8.67 6.97
C TYR A 201 5.76 -8.29 7.91
N TYR A 202 5.46 -8.07 9.18
CA TYR A 202 6.50 -7.67 10.14
C TYR A 202 7.41 -8.82 10.54
N THR A 203 6.91 -10.05 10.59
CA THR A 203 7.74 -11.25 10.75
C THR A 203 8.75 -11.38 9.60
N MET A 204 8.30 -11.16 8.36
CA MET A 204 9.17 -11.22 7.17
C MET A 204 10.17 -10.06 7.17
N LEU A 205 9.78 -8.84 7.56
CA LEU A 205 10.67 -7.70 7.69
C LEU A 205 11.84 -8.02 8.65
N GLU A 206 11.53 -8.54 9.84
CA GLU A 206 12.53 -8.90 10.85
C GLU A 206 13.44 -10.04 10.36
N ARG A 207 12.86 -11.04 9.69
CA ARG A 207 13.60 -12.15 9.08
C ARG A 207 14.59 -11.67 8.00
N LEU A 208 14.14 -10.84 7.07
CA LEU A 208 14.99 -10.26 6.02
C LEU A 208 16.11 -9.40 6.62
N TYR A 209 15.79 -8.59 7.61
CA TYR A 209 16.79 -7.78 8.31
C TYR A 209 17.84 -8.66 8.99
N SER A 210 17.45 -9.72 9.70
CA SER A 210 18.39 -10.66 10.34
C SER A 210 19.30 -11.37 9.34
N MET A 211 18.86 -11.49 8.08
CA MET A 211 19.66 -12.03 6.97
C MET A 211 20.55 -10.95 6.30
N GLY A 212 20.60 -9.73 6.84
CA GLY A 212 21.36 -8.61 6.27
C GLY A 212 20.75 -8.03 4.98
N ARG A 213 19.47 -8.29 4.72
CA ARG A 213 18.78 -7.79 3.52
C ARG A 213 18.23 -6.38 3.73
N PHE A 214 18.04 -5.66 2.62
CA PHE A 214 17.40 -4.35 2.62
C PHE A 214 15.90 -4.47 2.86
N VAL A 215 15.36 -3.73 3.85
CA VAL A 215 13.94 -3.77 4.25
C VAL A 215 13.23 -2.42 4.16
N GLY A 216 13.85 -1.42 3.52
CA GLY A 216 13.25 -0.10 3.33
C GLY A 216 12.06 -0.09 2.38
N LYS A 217 11.99 -1.01 1.40
CA LYS A 217 10.90 -1.11 0.42
C LYS A 217 9.86 -2.15 0.84
N ASP A 218 8.59 -1.77 0.87
CA ASP A 218 7.45 -2.66 1.07
C ASP A 218 7.40 -3.80 0.04
N GLN A 219 7.69 -3.51 -1.21
CA GLN A 219 7.67 -4.46 -2.32
C GLN A 219 8.63 -5.65 -2.13
N THR A 220 9.79 -5.42 -1.52
CA THR A 220 10.74 -6.48 -1.17
C THR A 220 10.13 -7.47 -0.17
N ILE A 221 9.46 -6.94 0.85
CA ILE A 221 8.83 -7.74 1.90
C ILE A 221 7.62 -8.48 1.32
N MET A 222 6.76 -7.79 0.55
CA MET A 222 5.59 -8.37 -0.10
C MET A 222 5.97 -9.51 -1.06
N SER A 223 7.01 -9.33 -1.88
CA SER A 223 7.51 -10.37 -2.78
C SER A 223 8.03 -11.58 -2.01
N SER A 224 8.72 -11.35 -0.89
CA SER A 224 9.25 -12.42 -0.04
C SER A 224 8.14 -13.22 0.63
N ILE A 225 7.06 -12.58 1.07
CA ILE A 225 5.89 -13.28 1.62
C ILE A 225 5.21 -14.11 0.53
N TYR A 226 5.01 -13.54 -0.66
CA TYR A 226 4.39 -14.26 -1.76
C TYR A 226 5.14 -15.54 -2.14
N ILE A 227 6.48 -15.52 -2.06
CA ILE A 227 7.32 -16.70 -2.34
C ILE A 227 7.30 -17.70 -1.18
N ASP A 228 7.39 -17.21 0.06
CA ASP A 228 7.51 -18.05 1.26
C ASP A 228 6.15 -18.66 1.66
N GLN A 229 5.05 -17.93 1.43
CA GLN A 229 3.68 -18.27 1.84
C GLN A 229 2.68 -17.97 0.71
N PRO A 230 2.78 -18.64 -0.46
CA PRO A 230 1.96 -18.32 -1.63
C PRO A 230 0.46 -18.50 -1.39
N ASP A 231 0.08 -19.39 -0.48
CA ASP A 231 -1.32 -19.64 -0.14
C ASP A 231 -2.02 -18.46 0.55
N MET A 232 -1.26 -17.49 1.09
CA MET A 232 -1.82 -16.27 1.66
C MET A 232 -2.30 -15.26 0.61
N CYS A 233 -1.95 -15.45 -0.66
CA CYS A 233 -2.12 -14.45 -1.70
C CYS A 233 -2.83 -15.00 -2.93
N VAL A 234 -3.59 -14.13 -3.59
CA VAL A 234 -3.98 -14.24 -5.00
C VAL A 234 -3.21 -13.15 -5.74
N CYS A 235 -2.34 -13.54 -6.65
CA CYS A 235 -1.54 -12.61 -7.43
C CYS A 235 -2.13 -12.44 -8.82
N VAL A 236 -2.44 -11.20 -9.20
CA VAL A 236 -2.94 -10.84 -10.52
C VAL A 236 -1.77 -10.41 -11.38
N THR A 237 -1.64 -11.04 -12.55
CA THR A 237 -0.64 -10.69 -13.55
C THR A 237 -1.24 -9.72 -14.56
N CYS A 238 -0.53 -8.64 -14.87
CA CYS A 238 -0.98 -7.68 -15.87
C CYS A 238 -0.89 -8.26 -17.29
N PRO A 239 -1.94 -8.15 -18.11
CA PRO A 239 -1.87 -8.51 -19.52
C PRO A 239 -0.79 -7.71 -20.28
N ARG A 240 -0.16 -8.35 -21.26
CA ARG A 240 0.86 -7.67 -22.10
C ARG A 240 0.29 -6.44 -22.79
N GLY A 241 1.10 -5.37 -22.82
CA GLY A 241 0.73 -4.11 -23.48
C GLY A 241 -0.09 -3.15 -22.65
N ILE A 242 -0.38 -3.48 -21.40
CA ILE A 242 -1.00 -2.60 -20.41
C ILE A 242 0.08 -2.12 -19.42
N TYR A 243 -0.09 -0.89 -18.90
CA TYR A 243 0.82 -0.36 -17.89
C TYR A 243 0.63 -1.12 -16.56
N GLU A 244 1.60 -1.93 -16.22
CA GLU A 244 1.52 -2.92 -15.14
C GLU A 244 1.30 -2.32 -13.75
N TRP A 245 1.96 -1.21 -13.41
CA TRP A 245 2.00 -0.67 -12.04
C TRP A 245 0.64 -0.36 -11.40
N PHE A 246 -0.36 -0.06 -12.23
CA PHE A 246 -1.70 0.32 -11.74
C PHE A 246 -2.79 -0.60 -12.29
N TYR A 247 -2.43 -1.77 -12.80
CA TYR A 247 -3.41 -2.68 -13.41
C TYR A 247 -4.55 -3.10 -12.46
N LEU A 248 -4.32 -3.13 -11.13
CA LEU A 248 -5.40 -3.38 -10.17
C LEU A 248 -6.51 -2.31 -10.19
N GLN A 249 -6.28 -1.12 -10.73
CA GLN A 249 -7.38 -0.17 -11.00
C GLN A 249 -8.38 -0.76 -12.01
N GLU A 250 -7.86 -1.29 -13.11
CA GLU A 250 -8.69 -1.91 -14.16
C GLU A 250 -9.28 -3.25 -13.71
N TYR A 251 -8.50 -4.06 -13.02
CA TYR A 251 -8.95 -5.35 -12.51
C TYR A 251 -10.11 -5.20 -11.54
N LEU A 252 -10.10 -4.21 -10.68
CA LEU A 252 -11.12 -3.94 -9.65
C LEU A 252 -12.27 -3.02 -10.14
N LEU A 253 -12.37 -2.74 -11.45
CA LEU A 253 -13.55 -2.13 -12.06
C LEU A 253 -14.67 -3.14 -12.20
#